data_6e386bf24e4630aed2b22aa60ba06337
#
_entry.id   6e386bf24e4630aed2b22aa60ba06337
#
_cell.length_a   1.000
_cell.length_b   1.000
_cell.length_c   1.000
_cell.angle_alpha   90.00
_cell.angle_beta   90.00
_cell.angle_gamma   90.00
#
_symmetry.space_group_name_H-M   'P 1'
#
loop_
_entity.id
_entity.type
_entity.pdbx_description
1 polymer ?
#
loop_
_entity_poly.entity_id
_entity_poly.type
_entity_poly.pdbx_seq_one_letter_code
_entity_poly.pdbx_strand_id
1 'polypeptide(L)'
;MIEVMDKSKESFSIGFKGKNDIDLKELISSLDGTIELIDFVSNSLDKNSFIKVNVQGSRQGSFIVDLCVLAKEGLNLINVQNVTYAKLCIDTVCGLFTLKKHLKGEKAKSVLPDDNGNVIIENRNTEKLVINNCIYNMYGQESNQAMKRIFSNCDREGFYIENQGEKIVEIDRNEFQNMSKDIESVVEEKIIKSNSKITVLVKKADFIGESKWELMYNSKCIRASIKDERFIEDLHNGNVSITSKTYMEIELLTETYLNEIGEQTKTIHYINEVIKISNADELKQLKFEYKNN
;
A
#
# COMPACT_ATOMS: atom_id res chain seq x y z
N MET A 1 -10.09 -35.12 12.50
CA MET A 1 -9.88 -34.05 13.50
C MET A 1 -8.71 -33.21 13.00
N ILE A 2 -8.99 -32.17 12.23
CA ILE A 2 -7.95 -31.30 11.66
C ILE A 2 -7.64 -30.30 12.76
N GLU A 3 -6.52 -30.51 13.42
CA GLU A 3 -6.03 -29.69 14.52
C GLU A 3 -5.60 -28.33 13.99
N VAL A 4 -6.27 -27.36 14.51
CA VAL A 4 -6.06 -25.93 14.60
C VAL A 4 -4.68 -25.45 14.15
N MET A 5 -4.63 -24.85 12.97
CA MET A 5 -3.52 -24.00 12.53
C MET A 5 -3.25 -22.93 13.58
N ASP A 6 -1.99 -22.82 13.98
CA ASP A 6 -1.49 -21.91 14.99
C ASP A 6 -1.90 -20.47 14.65
N LYS A 7 -2.81 -19.92 15.45
CA LYS A 7 -3.22 -18.53 15.32
C LYS A 7 -2.23 -17.69 16.10
N SER A 8 -1.44 -16.88 15.44
CA SER A 8 -0.64 -15.91 16.16
C SER A 8 -1.55 -14.96 16.92
N LYS A 9 -1.26 -14.75 18.18
CA LYS A 9 -2.00 -13.90 19.09
C LYS A 9 -1.05 -12.92 19.75
N GLU A 10 -1.41 -11.63 19.70
CA GLU A 10 -0.69 -10.57 20.40
C GLU A 10 -1.68 -9.66 21.11
N SER A 11 -1.31 -9.15 22.27
CA SER A 11 -2.14 -8.25 23.06
C SER A 11 -1.44 -6.92 23.25
N PHE A 12 -2.20 -5.85 23.16
CA PHE A 12 -1.75 -4.50 23.46
C PHE A 12 -2.90 -3.70 24.04
N SER A 13 -2.61 -2.56 24.62
CA SER A 13 -3.62 -1.69 25.21
C SER A 13 -3.57 -0.30 24.61
N ILE A 14 -4.73 0.30 24.43
CA ILE A 14 -4.89 1.71 24.12
C ILE A 14 -5.36 2.40 25.38
N GLY A 15 -4.66 3.46 25.76
CA GLY A 15 -5.01 4.25 26.93
C GLY A 15 -5.26 5.71 26.61
N PHE A 16 -6.22 6.30 27.30
CA PHE A 16 -6.57 7.70 27.22
C PHE A 16 -6.28 8.34 28.56
N LYS A 17 -5.33 9.31 28.61
CA LYS A 17 -4.98 10.03 29.82
C LYS A 17 -6.12 10.93 30.30
N GLY A 18 -6.19 11.20 31.58
CA GLY A 18 -7.17 12.08 32.22
C GLY A 18 -8.24 11.31 32.98
N LYS A 19 -9.50 11.72 32.87
CA LYS A 19 -10.61 11.12 33.62
C LYS A 19 -10.86 9.66 33.28
N ASN A 20 -11.47 8.92 34.21
CA ASN A 20 -11.79 7.49 34.04
C ASN A 20 -13.00 7.22 33.12
N ASP A 21 -13.77 8.25 32.77
CA ASP A 21 -14.89 8.21 31.84
C ASP A 21 -14.46 8.75 30.48
N ILE A 22 -15.00 8.22 29.41
CA ILE A 22 -14.80 8.68 28.03
C ILE A 22 -16.16 8.78 27.32
N ASP A 23 -16.34 9.81 26.52
CA ASP A 23 -17.53 9.90 25.66
C ASP A 23 -17.57 8.70 24.69
N LEU A 24 -18.73 8.10 24.56
CA LEU A 24 -18.89 6.88 23.75
C LEU A 24 -18.55 7.12 22.28
N LYS A 25 -18.87 8.29 21.72
CA LYS A 25 -18.55 8.62 20.31
C LYS A 25 -17.05 8.81 20.13
N GLU A 26 -16.40 9.44 21.10
CA GLU A 26 -14.95 9.58 21.13
C GLU A 26 -14.26 8.21 21.16
N LEU A 27 -14.71 7.32 22.05
CA LEU A 27 -14.18 5.96 22.12
C LEU A 27 -14.38 5.18 20.83
N ILE A 28 -15.59 5.19 20.26
CA ILE A 28 -15.92 4.50 19.01
C ILE A 28 -15.03 5.05 17.88
N SER A 29 -14.91 6.37 17.72
CA SER A 29 -14.09 6.97 16.66
C SER A 29 -12.62 6.57 16.78
N SER A 30 -12.08 6.54 18.01
CA SER A 30 -10.71 6.16 18.26
C SER A 30 -10.44 4.68 18.01
N LEU A 31 -11.37 3.81 18.40
CA LEU A 31 -11.27 2.37 18.16
C LEU A 31 -11.39 2.05 16.66
N ASP A 32 -12.37 2.68 15.98
CA ASP A 32 -12.55 2.51 14.53
C ASP A 32 -11.28 2.93 13.76
N GLY A 33 -10.72 4.09 14.05
CA GLY A 33 -9.48 4.54 13.43
C GLY A 33 -8.30 3.59 13.72
N THR A 34 -8.25 3.03 14.92
CA THR A 34 -7.21 2.04 15.27
C THR A 34 -7.38 0.75 14.48
N ILE A 35 -8.61 0.25 14.36
CA ILE A 35 -8.92 -0.96 13.57
C ILE A 35 -8.59 -0.72 12.11
N GLU A 36 -9.00 0.41 11.54
CA GLU A 36 -8.67 0.76 10.15
C GLU A 36 -7.17 0.81 9.89
N LEU A 37 -6.40 1.36 10.84
CA LEU A 37 -4.94 1.41 10.71
C LEU A 37 -4.32 0.00 10.76
N ILE A 38 -4.81 -0.88 11.64
CA ILE A 38 -4.36 -2.27 11.74
C ILE A 38 -4.72 -3.05 10.47
N ASP A 39 -5.93 -2.89 9.95
CA ASP A 39 -6.40 -3.54 8.73
C ASP A 39 -5.59 -3.07 7.50
N PHE A 40 -5.33 -1.77 7.40
CA PHE A 40 -4.48 -1.20 6.36
C PHE A 40 -3.07 -1.80 6.41
N VAL A 41 -2.44 -1.83 7.58
CA VAL A 41 -1.11 -2.40 7.77
C VAL A 41 -1.10 -3.89 7.42
N SER A 42 -2.07 -4.65 7.90
CA SER A 42 -2.18 -6.07 7.60
C SER A 42 -2.28 -6.33 6.11
N ASN A 43 -3.19 -5.66 5.42
CA ASN A 43 -3.39 -5.81 3.98
C ASN A 43 -2.15 -5.38 3.16
N SER A 44 -1.38 -4.42 3.69
CA SER A 44 -0.14 -3.96 3.05
C SER A 44 1.02 -4.93 3.25
N LEU A 45 1.08 -5.61 4.40
CA LEU A 45 2.09 -6.63 4.69
C LEU A 45 1.80 -7.93 3.94
N ASP A 46 0.58 -8.45 4.02
CA ASP A 46 0.17 -9.66 3.29
C ASP A 46 -1.35 -9.68 3.05
N LYS A 47 -1.73 -9.68 1.78
CA LYS A 47 -3.14 -9.72 1.34
C LYS A 47 -3.87 -11.03 1.64
N ASN A 48 -3.16 -12.09 1.97
CA ASN A 48 -3.72 -13.41 2.24
C ASN A 48 -3.87 -13.68 3.75
N SER A 49 -3.34 -12.79 4.58
CA SER A 49 -3.47 -12.87 6.04
C SER A 49 -4.71 -12.12 6.52
N PHE A 50 -5.35 -12.63 7.55
CA PHE A 50 -6.53 -12.03 8.16
C PHE A 50 -6.23 -11.65 9.60
N ILE A 51 -6.62 -10.44 9.95
CA ILE A 51 -6.55 -9.95 11.32
C ILE A 51 -7.96 -9.82 11.88
N LYS A 52 -8.09 -10.13 13.16
CA LYS A 52 -9.27 -9.83 13.96
C LYS A 52 -8.84 -9.18 15.26
N VAL A 53 -9.39 -8.01 15.54
CA VAL A 53 -9.17 -7.30 16.81
C VAL A 53 -10.34 -7.55 17.73
N ASN A 54 -10.06 -7.98 18.95
CA ASN A 54 -11.06 -8.19 19.98
C ASN A 54 -10.75 -7.33 21.20
N VAL A 55 -11.78 -6.78 21.82
CA VAL A 55 -11.65 -6.16 23.15
C VAL A 55 -11.58 -7.27 24.20
N GLN A 56 -10.56 -7.23 25.05
CA GLN A 56 -10.38 -8.19 26.16
C GLN A 56 -10.89 -7.65 27.49
N GLY A 57 -10.82 -6.34 27.68
CA GLY A 57 -11.23 -5.71 28.93
C GLY A 57 -10.97 -4.22 28.96
N SER A 58 -11.24 -3.61 30.11
CA SER A 58 -10.87 -2.23 30.40
C SER A 58 -10.36 -2.17 31.83
N ARG A 59 -9.43 -1.23 32.10
CA ARG A 59 -8.79 -1.04 33.41
C ARG A 59 -9.05 0.36 33.95
N GLN A 60 -9.09 0.50 35.28
CA GLN A 60 -9.20 1.79 35.97
C GLN A 60 -7.84 2.50 36.06
N GLY A 61 -7.85 3.85 36.12
CA GLY A 61 -6.66 4.67 36.34
C GLY A 61 -6.38 5.69 35.25
N SER A 62 -6.60 5.37 34.04
CA SER A 62 -6.85 6.08 32.79
C SER A 62 -7.85 5.22 32.08
N PHE A 63 -8.63 5.73 31.13
CA PHE A 63 -9.50 4.85 30.35
C PHE A 63 -8.63 3.97 29.44
N ILE A 64 -8.49 2.70 29.78
CA ILE A 64 -7.61 1.76 29.06
C ILE A 64 -8.48 0.64 28.46
N VAL A 65 -8.30 0.38 27.19
CA VAL A 65 -8.93 -0.74 26.47
C VAL A 65 -7.86 -1.74 26.10
N ASP A 66 -7.98 -2.95 26.64
CA ASP A 66 -7.11 -4.06 26.32
C ASP A 66 -7.61 -4.73 25.04
N LEU A 67 -6.76 -4.78 24.03
CA LEU A 67 -7.05 -5.33 22.71
C LEU A 67 -6.23 -6.57 22.46
N CYS A 68 -6.78 -7.48 21.67
CA CYS A 68 -6.10 -8.67 21.21
C CYS A 68 -6.19 -8.77 19.69
N VAL A 69 -5.06 -8.84 19.06
CA VAL A 69 -4.92 -9.09 17.63
C VAL A 69 -4.75 -10.59 17.42
N LEU A 70 -5.70 -11.19 16.72
CA LEU A 70 -5.66 -12.57 16.27
C LEU A 70 -5.34 -12.57 14.79
N ALA A 71 -4.22 -13.12 14.41
CA ALA A 71 -3.84 -13.25 13.01
C ALA A 71 -3.94 -14.72 12.57
N LYS A 72 -4.48 -14.91 11.38
CA LYS A 72 -4.43 -16.18 10.65
C LYS A 72 -3.47 -15.97 9.48
N GLU A 73 -2.33 -16.61 9.55
CA GLU A 73 -1.30 -16.51 8.53
C GLU A 73 -1.73 -17.23 7.24
N GLY A 74 -1.45 -16.63 6.09
CA GLY A 74 -1.51 -17.30 4.79
C GLY A 74 -0.35 -18.29 4.66
N LEU A 75 -0.51 -19.29 3.80
CA LEU A 75 0.40 -20.44 3.64
C LEU A 75 1.85 -20.11 3.22
N ASN A 76 2.22 -18.84 3.04
CA ASN A 76 3.49 -18.44 2.44
C ASN A 76 4.34 -17.46 3.28
N LEU A 77 4.01 -17.20 4.52
CA LEU A 77 4.85 -16.32 5.33
C LEU A 77 6.08 -17.09 5.84
N ILE A 78 7.22 -16.66 5.34
CA ILE A 78 8.54 -17.08 5.81
C ILE A 78 8.64 -16.74 7.30
N ASN A 79 8.90 -17.76 8.10
CA ASN A 79 9.14 -17.66 9.53
C ASN A 79 10.36 -16.77 9.78
N VAL A 80 10.18 -15.46 9.86
CA VAL A 80 11.25 -14.52 10.21
C VAL A 80 11.41 -14.58 11.73
N GLN A 81 12.32 -15.44 12.17
CA GLN A 81 12.89 -15.50 13.52
C GLN A 81 11.95 -14.96 14.63
N ASN A 82 11.05 -15.81 15.15
CA ASN A 82 10.30 -15.60 16.40
C ASN A 82 9.36 -14.37 16.49
N VAL A 83 9.09 -13.65 15.41
CA VAL A 83 8.12 -12.56 15.38
C VAL A 83 6.83 -13.07 14.77
N THR A 84 5.74 -13.04 15.54
CA THR A 84 4.41 -13.41 15.05
C THR A 84 3.92 -12.33 14.10
N TYR A 85 3.07 -12.69 13.12
CA TYR A 85 2.46 -11.73 12.20
C TYR A 85 1.66 -10.64 12.96
N ALA A 86 0.93 -11.04 14.01
CA ALA A 86 0.21 -10.10 14.87
C ALA A 86 1.15 -9.05 15.50
N LYS A 87 2.32 -9.48 15.99
CA LYS A 87 3.33 -8.57 16.55
C LYS A 87 3.88 -7.63 15.48
N LEU A 88 4.21 -8.13 14.30
CA LEU A 88 4.70 -7.30 13.19
C LEU A 88 3.69 -6.21 12.81
N CYS A 89 2.40 -6.52 12.77
CA CYS A 89 1.35 -5.54 12.51
C CYS A 89 1.32 -4.45 13.60
N ILE A 90 1.37 -4.83 14.89
CA ILE A 90 1.37 -3.86 15.99
C ILE A 90 2.62 -2.99 15.97
N ASP A 91 3.80 -3.57 15.78
CA ASP A 91 5.07 -2.83 15.71
C ASP A 91 5.04 -1.83 14.52
N THR A 92 4.47 -2.23 13.39
CA THR A 92 4.30 -1.34 12.22
C THR A 92 3.33 -0.20 12.50
N VAL A 93 2.20 -0.47 13.16
CA VAL A 93 1.24 0.56 13.60
C VAL A 93 1.92 1.56 14.54
N CYS A 94 2.65 1.08 15.54
CA CYS A 94 3.41 1.93 16.46
C CYS A 94 4.46 2.78 15.73
N GLY A 95 5.12 2.20 14.73
CA GLY A 95 6.07 2.91 13.88
C GLY A 95 5.43 4.03 13.08
N LEU A 96 4.21 3.83 12.54
CA LEU A 96 3.46 4.88 11.84
C LEU A 96 3.07 6.04 12.76
N PHE A 97 2.65 5.78 14.00
CA PHE A 97 2.42 6.83 15.00
C PHE A 97 3.70 7.60 15.34
N THR A 98 4.80 6.87 15.54
CA THR A 98 6.11 7.47 15.84
C THR A 98 6.57 8.37 14.70
N LEU A 99 6.40 7.93 13.45
CA LEU A 99 6.75 8.71 12.27
C LEU A 99 5.89 9.98 12.17
N LYS A 100 4.57 9.86 12.33
CA LYS A 100 3.68 11.04 12.28
C LYS A 100 3.97 12.04 13.38
N LYS A 101 4.23 11.57 14.59
CA LYS A 101 4.65 12.41 15.72
C LYS A 101 5.96 13.14 15.43
N HIS A 102 6.97 12.42 14.89
CA HIS A 102 8.26 13.01 14.51
C HIS A 102 8.10 14.11 13.45
N LEU A 103 7.25 13.87 12.44
CA LEU A 103 6.97 14.83 11.37
C LEU A 103 6.08 15.99 11.79
N LYS A 104 5.41 15.93 12.97
CA LYS A 104 4.50 16.98 13.50
C LYS A 104 3.38 17.35 12.52
N GLY A 105 2.94 16.37 11.70
CA GLY A 105 1.93 16.56 10.65
C GLY A 105 2.42 17.41 9.48
N GLU A 106 3.72 17.48 9.24
CA GLU A 106 4.37 18.17 8.12
C GLU A 106 5.14 17.18 7.22
N LYS A 107 5.60 17.68 6.07
CA LYS A 107 6.50 16.93 5.18
C LYS A 107 7.87 16.77 5.83
N ALA A 108 8.51 15.62 5.56
CA ALA A 108 9.93 15.46 5.85
C ALA A 108 10.75 16.54 5.13
N LYS A 109 11.80 17.03 5.77
CA LYS A 109 12.78 17.92 5.13
C LYS A 109 13.70 17.14 4.21
N SER A 110 14.09 15.93 4.61
CA SER A 110 14.84 14.99 3.80
C SER A 110 14.57 13.55 4.23
N VAL A 111 14.68 12.64 3.28
CA VAL A 111 14.59 11.19 3.48
C VAL A 111 15.76 10.54 2.78
N LEU A 112 16.57 9.79 3.50
CA LEU A 112 17.76 9.14 2.98
C LEU A 112 17.75 7.66 3.37
N PRO A 113 17.99 6.74 2.42
CA PRO A 113 18.15 5.33 2.76
C PRO A 113 19.41 5.10 3.61
N ASP A 114 19.36 4.11 4.49
CA ASP A 114 20.53 3.58 5.17
C ASP A 114 20.93 2.20 4.59
N ASP A 115 22.13 1.73 4.95
CA ASP A 115 22.68 0.47 4.44
C ASP A 115 21.96 -0.79 5.00
N ASN A 116 21.03 -0.62 5.96
CA ASN A 116 20.37 -1.72 6.69
C ASN A 116 18.89 -1.90 6.27
N GLY A 117 18.46 -1.26 5.19
CA GLY A 117 17.06 -1.31 4.73
C GLY A 117 16.11 -0.41 5.54
N ASN A 118 16.65 0.55 6.28
CA ASN A 118 15.92 1.60 6.93
C ASN A 118 16.01 2.92 6.14
N VAL A 119 15.26 3.90 6.59
CA VAL A 119 15.35 5.29 6.11
C VAL A 119 15.62 6.22 7.28
N ILE A 120 16.45 7.23 7.03
CA ILE A 120 16.73 8.33 7.95
C ILE A 120 15.86 9.50 7.52
N ILE A 121 14.92 9.89 8.37
CA ILE A 121 13.95 10.94 8.09
C ILE A 121 14.32 12.16 8.93
N GLU A 122 14.62 13.26 8.29
CA GLU A 122 14.85 14.56 8.94
C GLU A 122 13.56 15.40 8.88
N ASN A 123 13.05 15.80 10.03
CA ASN A 123 11.91 16.71 10.10
C ASN A 123 12.35 18.17 9.88
N ARG A 124 11.41 19.11 9.83
CA ARG A 124 11.73 20.53 9.60
C ARG A 124 12.55 21.17 10.73
N ASN A 125 12.53 20.58 11.92
CA ASN A 125 13.35 21.01 13.05
C ASN A 125 14.76 20.39 13.03
N THR A 126 15.15 19.70 11.95
CA THR A 126 16.44 19.00 11.82
C THR A 126 16.63 17.80 12.74
N GLU A 127 15.57 17.36 13.42
CA GLU A 127 15.58 16.13 14.20
C GLU A 127 15.56 14.93 13.25
N LYS A 128 16.30 13.86 13.57
CA LYS A 128 16.40 12.65 12.72
C LYS A 128 15.75 11.46 13.39
N LEU A 129 14.96 10.73 12.63
CA LEU A 129 14.37 9.46 13.00
C LEU A 129 14.85 8.38 12.02
N VAL A 130 15.33 7.26 12.55
CA VAL A 130 15.61 6.06 11.74
C VAL A 130 14.44 5.12 11.89
N ILE A 131 13.85 4.72 10.76
CA ILE A 131 12.68 3.83 10.75
C ILE A 131 12.80 2.83 9.59
N ASN A 132 12.16 1.67 9.75
CA ASN A 132 12.15 0.67 8.69
C ASN A 132 11.47 1.24 7.42
N ASN A 133 12.08 0.98 6.26
CA ASN A 133 11.57 1.46 4.98
C ASN A 133 10.15 0.98 4.69
N CYS A 134 9.76 -0.22 5.14
CA CYS A 134 8.40 -0.72 5.00
C CYS A 134 7.37 0.20 5.70
N ILE A 135 7.68 0.68 6.92
CA ILE A 135 6.81 1.62 7.66
C ILE A 135 6.72 2.96 6.93
N TYR A 136 7.86 3.47 6.42
CA TYR A 136 7.86 4.70 5.64
C TYR A 136 6.98 4.60 4.39
N ASN A 137 7.07 3.50 3.65
CA ASN A 137 6.28 3.25 2.45
C ASN A 137 4.76 3.10 2.72
N MET A 138 4.38 2.75 3.95
CA MET A 138 2.98 2.72 4.40
C MET A 138 2.48 4.07 4.92
N TYR A 139 3.36 5.05 5.11
CA TYR A 139 3.00 6.38 5.59
C TYR A 139 2.45 7.22 4.44
N GLY A 140 1.14 7.25 4.28
CA GLY A 140 0.46 7.90 3.17
C GLY A 140 -0.96 8.31 3.53
N GLN A 141 -1.80 8.49 2.51
CA GLN A 141 -3.17 8.97 2.68
C GLN A 141 -4.00 8.08 3.61
N GLU A 142 -3.99 6.75 3.38
CA GLU A 142 -4.82 5.81 4.14
C GLU A 142 -4.43 5.76 5.63
N SER A 143 -3.14 5.62 5.93
CA SER A 143 -2.66 5.62 7.31
C SER A 143 -2.93 6.95 8.02
N ASN A 144 -2.83 8.08 7.31
CA ASN A 144 -3.12 9.39 7.88
C ASN A 144 -4.61 9.63 8.13
N GLN A 145 -5.50 9.14 7.27
CA GLN A 145 -6.94 9.20 7.47
C GLN A 145 -7.37 8.40 8.70
N ALA A 146 -6.83 7.19 8.88
CA ALA A 146 -7.09 6.38 10.06
C ALA A 146 -6.62 7.09 11.35
N MET A 147 -5.41 7.64 11.37
CA MET A 147 -4.90 8.41 12.51
C MET A 147 -5.71 9.68 12.77
N LYS A 148 -6.14 10.40 11.72
CA LYS A 148 -7.04 11.55 11.86
C LYS A 148 -8.34 11.16 12.57
N ARG A 149 -8.93 10.02 12.24
CA ARG A 149 -10.16 9.52 12.90
C ARG A 149 -9.95 9.31 14.39
N ILE A 150 -8.78 8.82 14.82
CA ILE A 150 -8.43 8.62 16.23
C ILE A 150 -8.43 9.95 16.99
N PHE A 151 -7.83 11.00 16.42
CA PHE A 151 -7.51 12.23 17.16
C PHE A 151 -8.45 13.41 16.93
N SER A 152 -9.24 13.43 15.84
CA SER A 152 -10.06 14.60 15.47
C SER A 152 -11.14 14.96 16.51
N ASN A 153 -11.65 13.97 17.21
CA ASN A 153 -12.70 14.14 18.21
C ASN A 153 -12.24 13.78 19.64
N CYS A 154 -10.92 13.61 19.82
CA CYS A 154 -10.36 13.17 21.08
C CYS A 154 -10.17 14.39 22.02
N ASP A 155 -10.96 14.49 23.09
CA ASP A 155 -10.89 15.54 24.11
C ASP A 155 -10.23 15.03 25.41
N ARG A 156 -9.12 14.30 25.25
CA ARG A 156 -8.35 13.71 26.35
C ARG A 156 -7.06 14.45 26.58
N GLU A 157 -6.43 14.24 27.75
CA GLU A 157 -5.13 14.79 28.09
C GLU A 157 -3.99 14.14 27.30
N GLY A 158 -4.20 12.94 26.78
CA GLY A 158 -3.27 12.22 25.93
C GLY A 158 -3.80 10.85 25.53
N PHE A 159 -3.11 10.25 24.58
CA PHE A 159 -3.33 8.91 24.04
C PHE A 159 -2.01 8.13 24.13
N TYR A 160 -2.08 6.84 24.42
CA TYR A 160 -0.91 5.97 24.38
C TYR A 160 -1.25 4.55 23.95
N ILE A 161 -0.24 3.88 23.41
CA ILE A 161 -0.26 2.45 23.14
C ILE A 161 0.74 1.78 24.09
N GLU A 162 0.28 0.76 24.78
CA GLU A 162 1.05 0.02 25.76
C GLU A 162 1.10 -1.46 25.36
N ASN A 163 2.25 -2.09 25.48
CA ASN A 163 2.43 -3.53 25.36
C ASN A 163 3.19 -4.04 26.57
N GLN A 164 2.66 -5.07 27.23
CA GLN A 164 3.25 -5.70 28.42
C GLN A 164 3.60 -4.70 29.55
N GLY A 165 2.81 -3.62 29.70
CA GLY A 165 3.02 -2.60 30.71
C GLY A 165 4.01 -1.50 30.35
N GLU A 166 4.61 -1.58 29.16
CA GLU A 166 5.49 -0.53 28.62
C GLU A 166 4.76 0.31 27.59
N LYS A 167 4.81 1.64 27.73
CA LYS A 167 4.26 2.57 26.75
C LYS A 167 5.20 2.69 25.55
N ILE A 168 4.74 2.18 24.41
CA ILE A 168 5.50 2.21 23.15
C ILE A 168 5.28 3.53 22.41
N VAL A 169 4.04 4.03 22.44
CA VAL A 169 3.64 5.29 21.82
C VAL A 169 2.95 6.13 22.87
N GLU A 170 3.28 7.39 22.97
CA GLU A 170 2.63 8.36 23.84
C GLU A 170 2.48 9.68 23.11
N ILE A 171 1.25 10.21 23.06
CA ILE A 171 0.86 11.42 22.35
C ILE A 171 0.08 12.29 23.30
N ASP A 172 0.58 13.47 23.57
CA ASP A 172 -0.05 14.43 24.46
C ASP A 172 -1.10 15.27 23.71
N ARG A 173 -2.05 15.86 24.44
CA ARG A 173 -3.15 16.65 23.89
C ARG A 173 -2.69 17.75 22.91
N ASN A 174 -1.58 18.40 23.19
CA ASN A 174 -1.02 19.45 22.33
C ASN A 174 -0.53 18.93 20.97
N GLU A 175 -0.31 17.62 20.85
CA GLU A 175 0.10 16.95 19.62
C GLU A 175 -1.08 16.49 18.77
N PHE A 176 -2.31 16.39 19.33
CA PHE A 176 -3.50 15.85 18.64
C PHE A 176 -3.80 16.61 17.35
N GLN A 177 -3.63 17.93 17.33
CA GLN A 177 -3.81 18.73 16.13
C GLN A 177 -2.87 18.27 15.00
N ASN A 178 -1.61 17.99 15.34
CA ASN A 178 -0.63 17.50 14.36
C ASN A 178 -0.94 16.07 13.92
N MET A 179 -1.42 15.23 14.85
CA MET A 179 -1.83 13.85 14.54
C MET A 179 -3.10 13.79 13.68
N SER A 180 -3.95 14.83 13.74
CA SER A 180 -5.20 14.92 12.95
C SER A 180 -5.00 15.59 11.59
N LYS A 181 -3.85 16.18 11.30
CA LYS A 181 -3.60 16.82 9.99
C LYS A 181 -3.65 15.78 8.88
N ASP A 182 -4.40 16.12 7.83
CA ASP A 182 -4.22 15.43 6.56
C ASP A 182 -2.84 15.83 6.03
N ILE A 183 -2.03 14.85 5.78
CA ILE A 183 -0.88 15.08 4.93
C ILE A 183 -1.43 14.95 3.52
N GLU A 184 -1.60 16.09 2.83
CA GLU A 184 -1.73 16.05 1.38
C GLU A 184 -0.65 15.11 0.89
N SER A 185 -1.03 14.14 0.07
CA SER A 185 -0.13 13.11 -0.47
C SER A 185 1.09 13.79 -1.08
N VAL A 186 2.12 13.87 -0.28
CA VAL A 186 3.33 14.59 -0.58
C VAL A 186 4.42 13.60 -0.87
N VAL A 187 4.09 12.67 -1.69
CA VAL A 187 5.08 12.05 -2.53
C VAL A 187 5.04 12.88 -3.80
N GLU A 188 5.96 13.79 -3.99
CA GLU A 188 6.32 14.21 -5.33
C GLU A 188 6.86 12.95 -5.99
N GLU A 189 5.94 12.12 -6.51
CA GLU A 189 6.28 10.93 -7.27
C GLU A 189 7.06 11.42 -8.48
N LYS A 190 8.36 11.22 -8.45
CA LYS A 190 9.17 11.45 -9.65
C LYS A 190 8.72 10.45 -10.69
N ILE A 191 8.06 10.93 -11.73
CA ILE A 191 7.58 10.10 -12.81
C ILE A 191 8.67 10.00 -13.88
N ILE A 192 9.19 8.81 -14.08
CA ILE A 192 10.05 8.51 -15.21
C ILE A 192 9.17 7.95 -16.33
N LYS A 193 9.17 8.62 -17.48
CA LYS A 193 8.44 8.18 -18.68
C LYS A 193 9.43 7.58 -19.67
N SER A 194 9.14 6.41 -20.20
CA SER A 194 9.88 5.79 -21.27
C SER A 194 8.94 5.30 -22.37
N ASN A 195 9.29 5.59 -23.63
CA ASN A 195 8.58 5.08 -24.79
C ASN A 195 9.40 3.95 -25.42
N SER A 196 8.74 2.89 -25.82
CA SER A 196 9.36 1.76 -26.50
C SER A 196 8.44 1.19 -27.56
N LYS A 197 9.00 0.82 -28.72
CA LYS A 197 8.30 0.06 -29.74
C LYS A 197 8.51 -1.42 -29.44
N ILE A 198 7.42 -2.15 -29.21
CA ILE A 198 7.47 -3.56 -28.88
C ILE A 198 6.37 -4.33 -29.59
N THR A 199 6.61 -5.63 -29.79
CA THR A 199 5.59 -6.55 -30.31
C THR A 199 5.04 -7.37 -29.14
N VAL A 200 3.74 -7.35 -28.98
CA VAL A 200 3.02 -8.03 -27.91
C VAL A 200 1.98 -8.99 -28.47
N LEU A 201 1.71 -10.08 -27.75
CA LEU A 201 0.58 -10.97 -28.04
C LEU A 201 -0.60 -10.56 -27.16
N VAL A 202 -1.78 -10.41 -27.76
CA VAL A 202 -3.00 -10.11 -27.01
C VAL A 202 -3.44 -11.35 -26.23
N LYS A 203 -3.50 -11.23 -24.91
CA LYS A 203 -4.00 -12.27 -24.01
C LYS A 203 -5.47 -12.06 -23.65
N LYS A 204 -5.83 -10.81 -23.35
CA LYS A 204 -7.19 -10.40 -23.02
C LYS A 204 -7.43 -8.97 -23.49
N ALA A 205 -8.47 -8.76 -24.25
CA ALA A 205 -8.93 -7.46 -24.72
C ALA A 205 -10.24 -7.09 -24.02
N ASP A 206 -10.44 -5.79 -23.78
CA ASP A 206 -11.72 -5.22 -23.40
C ASP A 206 -12.26 -4.42 -24.61
N PHE A 207 -13.38 -4.90 -25.17
CA PHE A 207 -13.97 -4.32 -26.38
C PHE A 207 -15.05 -3.28 -26.10
N ILE A 208 -15.47 -3.13 -24.84
CA ILE A 208 -16.67 -2.34 -24.48
C ILE A 208 -16.35 -1.29 -23.42
N GLY A 209 -15.34 -1.51 -22.61
CA GLY A 209 -15.03 -0.68 -21.45
C GLY A 209 -13.66 -0.01 -21.48
N GLU A 210 -13.33 0.63 -20.36
CA GLU A 210 -12.03 1.28 -20.15
C GLU A 210 -11.03 0.40 -19.41
N SER A 211 -11.29 -0.92 -19.32
CA SER A 211 -10.43 -1.85 -18.61
C SER A 211 -9.08 -2.01 -19.31
N LYS A 212 -8.05 -2.25 -18.53
CA LYS A 212 -6.71 -2.49 -19.08
C LYS A 212 -6.67 -3.82 -19.84
N TRP A 213 -6.06 -3.79 -21.02
CA TRP A 213 -5.76 -4.99 -21.79
C TRP A 213 -4.63 -5.78 -21.14
N GLU A 214 -4.71 -7.12 -21.20
CA GLU A 214 -3.62 -8.01 -20.81
C GLU A 214 -2.84 -8.44 -22.05
N LEU A 215 -1.55 -8.17 -22.06
CA LEU A 215 -0.63 -8.40 -23.16
C LEU A 215 0.54 -9.24 -22.70
N MET A 216 1.02 -10.15 -23.56
CA MET A 216 2.23 -10.93 -23.31
C MET A 216 3.43 -10.33 -24.04
N TYR A 217 4.44 -9.97 -23.29
CA TYR A 217 5.73 -9.49 -23.80
C TYR A 217 6.87 -10.23 -23.10
N ASN A 218 7.76 -10.87 -23.86
CA ASN A 218 8.88 -11.66 -23.32
C ASN A 218 8.47 -12.59 -22.17
N SER A 219 7.39 -13.35 -22.38
CA SER A 219 6.81 -14.30 -21.40
C SER A 219 6.26 -13.66 -20.13
N LYS A 220 6.21 -12.33 -20.03
CA LYS A 220 5.59 -11.59 -18.91
C LYS A 220 4.25 -11.01 -19.36
N CYS A 221 3.29 -11.05 -18.45
CA CYS A 221 1.99 -10.40 -18.65
C CYS A 221 2.10 -8.92 -18.21
N ILE A 222 1.82 -8.01 -19.12
CA ILE A 222 1.69 -6.56 -18.84
C ILE A 222 0.22 -6.16 -18.99
N ARG A 223 -0.20 -5.17 -18.19
CA ARG A 223 -1.55 -4.58 -18.28
C ARG A 223 -1.42 -3.14 -18.73
N ALA A 224 -2.04 -2.81 -19.86
CA ALA A 224 -1.95 -1.48 -20.46
C ALA A 224 -3.33 -0.94 -20.84
N SER A 225 -3.52 0.36 -20.68
CA SER A 225 -4.67 1.08 -21.23
C SER A 225 -4.35 1.57 -22.64
N ILE A 226 -5.32 1.52 -23.55
CA ILE A 226 -5.14 2.01 -24.91
C ILE A 226 -5.50 3.49 -24.95
N LYS A 227 -4.60 4.30 -25.51
CA LYS A 227 -4.79 5.73 -25.77
C LYS A 227 -4.93 6.06 -27.25
N ASP A 228 -4.76 5.09 -28.14
CA ASP A 228 -4.93 5.23 -29.57
C ASP A 228 -6.43 5.23 -29.92
N GLU A 229 -7.00 6.42 -30.02
CA GLU A 229 -8.43 6.62 -30.33
C GLU A 229 -8.80 6.06 -31.71
N ARG A 230 -7.90 6.17 -32.70
CA ARG A 230 -8.14 5.64 -34.05
C ARG A 230 -8.26 4.12 -34.05
N PHE A 231 -7.37 3.46 -33.33
CA PHE A 231 -7.42 2.02 -33.18
C PHE A 231 -8.71 1.57 -32.47
N ILE A 232 -9.16 2.30 -31.44
CA ILE A 232 -10.41 1.99 -30.74
C ILE A 232 -11.61 2.19 -31.65
N GLU A 233 -11.65 3.25 -32.45
CA GLU A 233 -12.71 3.49 -33.44
C GLU A 233 -12.75 2.38 -34.50
N ASP A 234 -11.61 1.98 -35.05
CA ASP A 234 -11.53 0.90 -36.04
C ASP A 234 -11.98 -0.45 -35.46
N LEU A 235 -11.65 -0.71 -34.19
CA LEU A 235 -12.08 -1.90 -33.47
C LEU A 235 -13.60 -1.92 -33.28
N HIS A 236 -14.20 -0.79 -32.86
CA HIS A 236 -15.64 -0.68 -32.66
C HIS A 236 -16.42 -0.74 -33.96
N ASN A 237 -15.87 -0.21 -35.05
CA ASN A 237 -16.47 -0.25 -36.38
C ASN A 237 -16.30 -1.62 -37.09
N GLY A 238 -15.58 -2.56 -36.47
CA GLY A 238 -15.31 -3.88 -37.02
C GLY A 238 -14.27 -3.89 -38.16
N ASN A 239 -13.54 -2.79 -38.37
CA ASN A 239 -12.44 -2.69 -39.34
C ASN A 239 -11.22 -3.50 -38.90
N VAL A 240 -11.09 -3.75 -37.61
CA VAL A 240 -10.00 -4.50 -37.00
C VAL A 240 -10.59 -5.67 -36.21
N SER A 241 -10.01 -6.86 -36.38
CA SER A 241 -10.39 -8.06 -35.62
C SER A 241 -9.25 -8.50 -34.70
N ILE A 242 -9.52 -8.60 -33.42
CA ILE A 242 -8.58 -9.00 -32.38
C ILE A 242 -8.98 -10.38 -31.82
N THR A 243 -8.02 -11.27 -31.76
CA THR A 243 -8.17 -12.62 -31.19
C THR A 243 -7.03 -12.92 -30.23
N SER A 244 -7.11 -14.01 -29.48
CA SER A 244 -6.01 -14.50 -28.61
C SER A 244 -4.74 -14.92 -29.35
N LYS A 245 -4.75 -14.89 -30.70
CA LYS A 245 -3.57 -15.14 -31.56
C LYS A 245 -3.08 -13.90 -32.27
N THR A 246 -3.59 -12.72 -31.92
CA THR A 246 -3.23 -11.47 -32.54
C THR A 246 -1.95 -10.92 -31.89
N TYR A 247 -0.97 -10.61 -32.72
CA TYR A 247 0.21 -9.86 -32.36
C TYR A 247 0.01 -8.39 -32.75
N MET A 248 0.42 -7.49 -31.87
CA MET A 248 0.41 -6.06 -32.14
C MET A 248 1.81 -5.49 -31.97
N GLU A 249 2.28 -4.76 -32.94
CA GLU A 249 3.43 -3.86 -32.81
C GLU A 249 2.89 -2.53 -32.30
N ILE A 250 3.36 -2.11 -31.14
CA ILE A 250 2.80 -0.97 -30.42
C ILE A 250 3.90 -0.01 -29.96
N GLU A 251 3.54 1.26 -29.83
CA GLU A 251 4.30 2.22 -29.04
C GLU A 251 3.79 2.19 -27.60
N LEU A 252 4.60 1.65 -26.69
CA LEU A 252 4.29 1.51 -25.28
C LEU A 252 4.92 2.65 -24.48
N LEU A 253 4.09 3.48 -23.87
CA LEU A 253 4.50 4.43 -22.83
C LEU A 253 4.47 3.72 -21.48
N THR A 254 5.60 3.71 -20.81
CA THR A 254 5.72 3.22 -19.43
C THR A 254 5.98 4.40 -18.51
N GLU A 255 5.10 4.60 -17.53
CA GLU A 255 5.27 5.57 -16.45
C GLU A 255 5.68 4.81 -15.19
N THR A 256 6.91 5.04 -14.73
CA THR A 256 7.45 4.49 -13.49
C THR A 256 7.45 5.58 -12.43
N TYR A 257 6.74 5.32 -11.34
CA TYR A 257 6.62 6.22 -10.21
C TYR A 257 7.66 5.85 -9.16
N LEU A 258 8.44 6.82 -8.75
CA LEU A 258 9.47 6.67 -7.73
C LEU A 258 9.09 7.47 -6.50
N ASN A 259 9.35 6.91 -5.31
CA ASN A 259 9.25 7.66 -4.07
C ASN A 259 10.43 8.66 -3.91
N GLU A 260 10.43 9.41 -2.83
CA GLU A 260 11.45 10.43 -2.55
C GLU A 260 12.88 9.85 -2.46
N ILE A 261 13.02 8.58 -2.14
CA ILE A 261 14.32 7.87 -2.07
C ILE A 261 14.70 7.17 -3.38
N GLY A 262 13.89 7.35 -4.44
CA GLY A 262 14.16 6.79 -5.76
C GLY A 262 13.75 5.33 -5.96
N GLU A 263 13.01 4.73 -5.02
CA GLU A 263 12.47 3.39 -5.20
C GLU A 263 11.19 3.40 -6.02
N GLN A 264 11.02 2.37 -6.84
CA GLN A 264 9.83 2.21 -7.66
C GLN A 264 8.63 1.80 -6.79
N THR A 265 7.59 2.64 -6.80
CA THR A 265 6.34 2.38 -6.07
C THR A 265 5.27 1.79 -6.98
N LYS A 266 5.24 2.22 -8.26
CA LYS A 266 4.19 1.84 -9.21
C LYS A 266 4.70 1.91 -10.64
N THR A 267 4.14 1.07 -11.51
CA THR A 267 4.34 1.17 -12.96
C THR A 267 2.99 1.13 -13.65
N ILE A 268 2.78 2.05 -14.59
CA ILE A 268 1.59 2.11 -15.43
C ILE A 268 2.04 2.05 -16.90
N HIS A 269 1.32 1.26 -17.68
CA HIS A 269 1.57 1.13 -19.11
C HIS A 269 0.38 1.67 -19.90
N TYR A 270 0.70 2.40 -20.97
CA TYR A 270 -0.26 2.89 -21.95
C TYR A 270 0.21 2.51 -23.35
N ILE A 271 -0.72 2.11 -24.21
CA ILE A 271 -0.49 1.95 -25.64
C ILE A 271 -0.84 3.30 -26.27
N ASN A 272 0.18 4.04 -26.69
CA ASN A 272 -0.02 5.34 -27.35
C ASN A 272 -0.44 5.17 -28.80
N GLU A 273 0.10 4.14 -29.48
CA GLU A 273 -0.17 3.87 -30.89
C GLU A 273 -0.09 2.37 -31.17
N VAL A 274 -1.02 1.85 -31.96
CA VAL A 274 -0.99 0.52 -32.54
C VAL A 274 -0.46 0.62 -33.97
N ILE A 275 0.82 0.29 -34.16
CA ILE A 275 1.54 0.49 -35.41
C ILE A 275 1.16 -0.56 -36.45
N LYS A 276 1.03 -1.82 -36.01
CA LYS A 276 0.72 -2.95 -36.90
C LYS A 276 0.03 -4.06 -36.13
N ILE A 277 -0.89 -4.72 -36.82
CA ILE A 277 -1.59 -5.90 -36.33
C ILE A 277 -1.27 -7.06 -37.27
N SER A 278 -0.95 -8.23 -36.71
CA SER A 278 -0.62 -9.45 -37.46
C SER A 278 -1.20 -10.66 -36.75
N ASN A 279 -1.69 -11.61 -37.50
CA ASN A 279 -2.14 -12.90 -36.97
C ASN A 279 -1.00 -13.94 -36.98
N ALA A 280 -1.04 -14.88 -36.03
CA ALA A 280 0.00 -15.89 -35.88
C ALA A 280 0.28 -16.71 -37.18
N ASP A 281 -0.73 -16.85 -38.03
CA ASP A 281 -0.61 -17.59 -39.28
C ASP A 281 0.16 -16.79 -40.37
N GLU A 282 0.02 -15.47 -40.40
CA GLU A 282 0.77 -14.58 -41.29
C GLU A 282 2.27 -14.55 -40.90
N LEU A 283 2.58 -14.55 -39.60
CA LEU A 283 3.97 -14.60 -39.12
C LEU A 283 4.66 -15.95 -39.43
N LYS A 284 3.91 -17.05 -39.56
CA LYS A 284 4.47 -18.31 -40.00
C LYS A 284 4.80 -18.31 -41.49
N GLN A 285 4.00 -17.71 -42.33
CA GLN A 285 4.24 -17.60 -43.76
C GLN A 285 5.50 -16.77 -44.06
N LEU A 286 5.68 -15.66 -43.41
CA LEU A 286 6.91 -14.83 -43.54
C LEU A 286 8.18 -15.57 -43.12
N LYS A 287 8.14 -16.45 -42.11
CA LYS A 287 9.28 -17.30 -41.73
C LYS A 287 9.58 -18.41 -42.72
N PHE A 288 8.61 -18.88 -43.48
CA PHE A 288 8.81 -19.88 -44.52
C PHE A 288 9.45 -19.28 -45.77
N GLU A 289 9.08 -18.07 -46.17
CA GLU A 289 9.67 -17.36 -47.30
C GLU A 289 11.14 -16.96 -47.05
N TYR A 290 11.52 -16.58 -45.84
CA TYR A 290 12.90 -16.27 -45.47
C TYR A 290 13.85 -17.49 -45.38
N LYS A 291 13.31 -18.72 -45.31
CA LYS A 291 14.11 -19.95 -45.29
C LYS A 291 14.35 -20.53 -46.64
N ASN A 292 13.68 -20.07 -47.70
CA ASN A 292 13.75 -20.58 -49.08
C ASN A 292 14.41 -19.60 -50.05
N ASN A 293 15.00 -18.50 -49.56
CA ASN A 293 15.92 -17.62 -50.27
C ASN A 293 17.29 -17.68 -49.58
#